data_bf29941eaa846a6847a14d2adfecf636
#
_entry.id   bf29941eaa846a6847a14d2adfecf636
#
_cell.length_a   1.000
_cell.length_b   1.000
_cell.length_c   1.000
_cell.angle_alpha   90.00
_cell.angle_beta   90.00
_cell.angle_gamma   90.00
#
_symmetry.space_group_name_H-M   'P 1'
#
loop_
_entity.id
_entity.type
_entity.pdbx_description
1 polymer ?
#
loop_
_entity_poly.entity_id
_entity_poly.type
_entity_poly.pdbx_seq_one_letter_code
_entity_poly.pdbx_strand_id
1 'polypeptide(L)'
;IYDAMWQAMLAGGYLQVDETPVRVLDPDVQGKAARGYLWFYAVPGGDVILEFDPSRGVAPLRKRLESFVGTIQTDAYEVYQSLERKEADIQRIGCLAHVRRYFLKAVRENLPAAVWFIAQSRLLYRIENEIRDLSPRERYERRLQQAPAIWETMKARADELKPEKTTEWTAPMRAQASMATTASGIIGM
;
A
#
# COMPACT_ATOMS: atom_id res chain seq x y z
N ILE A 1 -13.98 17.05 17.81
CA ILE A 1 -13.43 15.66 17.85
C ILE A 1 -12.79 15.33 16.52
N TYR A 2 -13.50 15.40 15.41
CA TYR A 2 -13.00 15.04 14.08
C TYR A 2 -11.67 15.76 13.70
N ASP A 3 -11.61 17.08 13.86
CA ASP A 3 -10.40 17.85 13.57
C ASP A 3 -9.23 17.48 14.50
N ALA A 4 -9.51 17.19 15.76
CA ALA A 4 -8.49 16.73 16.71
C ALA A 4 -7.93 15.36 16.33
N MET A 5 -8.76 14.44 15.85
CA MET A 5 -8.32 13.14 15.32
C MET A 5 -7.41 13.34 14.11
N TRP A 6 -7.78 14.23 13.18
CA TRP A 6 -6.94 14.56 12.02
C TRP A 6 -5.57 15.12 12.45
N GLN A 7 -5.55 16.08 13.36
CA GLN A 7 -4.29 16.66 13.84
C GLN A 7 -3.38 15.60 14.49
N ALA A 8 -3.95 14.75 15.35
CA ALA A 8 -3.20 13.66 15.97
C ALA A 8 -2.65 12.66 14.94
N MET A 9 -3.46 12.32 13.94
CA MET A 9 -3.09 11.39 12.87
C MET A 9 -1.96 11.95 11.99
N LEU A 10 -2.05 13.22 11.58
CA LEU A 10 -1.03 13.87 10.76
C LEU A 10 0.29 14.07 11.54
N ALA A 11 0.22 14.32 12.84
CA ALA A 11 1.41 14.44 13.68
C ALA A 11 2.14 13.12 13.94
N GLY A 12 1.50 11.99 13.68
CA GLY A 12 2.04 10.64 13.97
C GLY A 12 3.16 10.17 13.02
N GLY A 13 3.36 10.84 11.89
CA GLY A 13 4.44 10.54 10.93
C GLY A 13 4.30 9.22 10.16
N TYR A 14 3.24 8.45 10.40
CA TYR A 14 2.96 7.22 9.65
C TYR A 14 1.45 7.01 9.46
N LEU A 15 1.04 6.81 8.21
CA LEU A 15 -0.35 6.55 7.83
C LEU A 15 -0.46 5.38 6.86
N GLN A 16 -1.51 4.59 7.04
CA GLN A 16 -2.01 3.68 6.01
C GLN A 16 -3.14 4.37 5.27
N VAL A 17 -3.05 4.40 3.94
CA VAL A 17 -4.05 5.04 3.07
C VAL A 17 -4.52 4.06 2.01
N ASP A 18 -5.82 3.94 1.86
CA ASP A 18 -6.48 3.09 0.87
C ASP A 18 -7.80 3.74 0.44
N GLU A 19 -8.38 3.30 -0.68
CA GLU A 19 -9.69 3.74 -1.09
C GLU A 19 -10.53 2.57 -1.61
N THR A 20 -11.84 2.66 -1.40
CA THR A 20 -12.79 1.68 -1.92
C THR A 20 -13.93 2.35 -2.68
N PRO A 21 -14.32 1.83 -3.85
CA PRO A 21 -15.45 2.36 -4.59
C PRO A 21 -16.76 2.06 -3.85
N VAL A 22 -17.62 3.05 -3.80
CA VAL A 22 -19.00 2.94 -3.28
C VAL A 22 -20.00 3.38 -4.33
N ARG A 23 -21.19 2.80 -4.30
CA ARG A 23 -22.31 3.26 -5.09
C ARG A 23 -23.09 4.30 -4.29
N VAL A 24 -23.31 5.44 -4.88
CA VAL A 24 -24.07 6.54 -4.26
C VAL A 24 -25.35 6.73 -5.07
N LEU A 25 -26.48 6.68 -4.39
CA LEU A 25 -27.75 7.05 -5.01
C LEU A 25 -27.80 8.57 -5.10
N ASP A 26 -27.86 9.08 -6.32
CA ASP A 26 -28.05 10.50 -6.56
C ASP A 26 -29.55 10.76 -6.62
N PRO A 27 -30.13 11.55 -5.69
CA PRO A 27 -31.54 11.83 -5.67
C PRO A 27 -32.02 12.60 -6.91
N ASP A 28 -31.13 13.34 -7.58
CA ASP A 28 -31.43 14.13 -8.76
C ASP A 28 -31.36 13.34 -10.07
N VAL A 29 -30.80 12.09 -10.01
CA VAL A 29 -30.66 11.21 -11.19
C VAL A 29 -31.44 9.93 -10.97
N GLN A 30 -32.69 9.90 -11.44
CA GLN A 30 -33.53 8.70 -11.35
C GLN A 30 -32.87 7.48 -12.02
N GLY A 31 -32.67 6.41 -11.24
CA GLY A 31 -32.32 5.08 -11.73
C GLY A 31 -30.83 4.81 -12.01
N LYS A 32 -29.92 5.72 -11.74
CA LYS A 32 -28.46 5.47 -11.89
C LYS A 32 -27.72 5.77 -10.61
N ALA A 33 -27.03 4.76 -10.08
CA ALA A 33 -26.10 4.99 -8.99
C ALA A 33 -24.79 5.58 -9.54
N ALA A 34 -24.38 6.72 -9.03
CA ALA A 34 -23.06 7.30 -9.28
C ALA A 34 -21.98 6.49 -8.54
N ARG A 35 -20.74 6.51 -9.03
CA ARG A 35 -19.61 5.95 -8.34
C ARG A 35 -18.91 7.04 -7.54
N GLY A 36 -18.74 6.83 -6.24
CA GLY A 36 -17.87 7.60 -5.38
C GLY A 36 -16.87 6.67 -4.69
N TYR A 37 -16.07 7.22 -3.78
CA TYR A 37 -15.01 6.51 -3.09
C TYR A 37 -15.02 6.86 -1.60
N LEU A 38 -14.82 5.84 -0.76
CA LEU A 38 -14.47 6.03 0.64
C LEU A 38 -12.96 5.92 0.75
N TRP A 39 -12.33 6.98 1.21
CA TRP A 39 -10.93 7.07 1.52
C TRP A 39 -10.70 6.70 2.97
N PHE A 40 -9.79 5.78 3.21
CA PHE A 40 -9.40 5.31 4.52
C PHE A 40 -8.05 5.90 4.89
N TYR A 41 -7.98 6.50 6.06
CA TYR A 41 -6.73 6.93 6.68
C TYR A 41 -6.65 6.26 8.04
N ALA A 42 -5.59 5.50 8.29
CA ALA A 42 -5.48 4.69 9.49
C ALA A 42 -4.07 4.78 10.10
N VAL A 43 -4.02 4.85 11.42
CA VAL A 43 -2.81 4.61 12.20
C VAL A 43 -2.86 3.16 12.69
N PRO A 44 -1.82 2.32 12.45
CA PRO A 44 -1.83 0.93 12.91
C PRO A 44 -2.05 0.81 14.42
N GLY A 45 -3.09 0.13 14.81
CA GLY A 45 -3.48 -0.01 16.23
C GLY A 45 -4.11 1.22 16.86
N GLY A 46 -4.39 2.26 16.08
CA GLY A 46 -4.99 3.52 16.51
C GLY A 46 -6.25 3.88 15.74
N ASP A 47 -6.43 5.18 15.52
CA ASP A 47 -7.63 5.74 14.90
C ASP A 47 -7.73 5.44 13.40
N VAL A 48 -8.97 5.42 12.91
CA VAL A 48 -9.32 5.32 11.50
C VAL A 48 -10.28 6.45 11.14
N ILE A 49 -9.96 7.19 10.09
CA ILE A 49 -10.86 8.19 9.50
C ILE A 49 -11.30 7.70 8.12
N LEU A 50 -12.60 7.83 7.87
CA LEU A 50 -13.21 7.56 6.58
C LEU A 50 -13.78 8.86 6.02
N GLU A 51 -13.45 9.12 4.76
CA GLU A 51 -14.00 10.27 4.04
C GLU A 51 -14.57 9.85 2.70
N PHE A 52 -15.74 10.40 2.39
CA PHE A 52 -16.32 10.23 1.07
C PHE A 52 -15.80 11.32 0.12
N ASP A 53 -15.42 10.89 -1.08
CA ASP A 53 -15.15 11.81 -2.20
C ASP A 53 -15.72 11.21 -3.50
N PRO A 54 -16.35 12.01 -4.37
CA PRO A 54 -16.81 11.52 -5.67
C PRO A 54 -15.65 11.16 -6.61
N SER A 55 -14.46 11.65 -6.33
CA SER A 55 -13.25 11.44 -7.14
C SER A 55 -12.31 10.41 -6.54
N ARG A 56 -11.68 9.61 -7.41
CA ARG A 56 -10.52 8.78 -7.09
C ARG A 56 -9.18 9.47 -7.38
N GLY A 57 -9.21 10.73 -7.75
CA GLY A 57 -8.02 11.49 -8.14
C GLY A 57 -7.12 11.86 -6.96
N VAL A 58 -5.99 12.50 -7.28
CA VAL A 58 -5.00 12.93 -6.28
C VAL A 58 -5.42 14.16 -5.48
N ALA A 59 -6.40 14.94 -5.96
CA ALA A 59 -6.75 16.22 -5.33
C ALA A 59 -7.30 16.08 -3.90
N PRO A 60 -8.25 15.18 -3.60
CA PRO A 60 -8.70 14.93 -2.23
C PRO A 60 -7.56 14.54 -1.32
N LEU A 61 -6.73 13.60 -1.76
CA LEU A 61 -5.60 13.07 -1.02
C LEU A 61 -4.58 14.17 -0.69
N ARG A 62 -4.21 14.98 -1.69
CA ARG A 62 -3.27 16.10 -1.50
C ARG A 62 -3.78 17.11 -0.49
N LYS A 63 -5.06 17.49 -0.58
CA LYS A 63 -5.68 18.41 0.36
C LYS A 63 -5.60 17.90 1.81
N ARG A 64 -5.79 16.59 2.01
CA ARG A 64 -5.77 15.98 3.34
C ARG A 64 -4.36 15.82 3.91
N LEU A 65 -3.38 15.58 3.05
CA LEU A 65 -1.99 15.36 3.45
C LEU A 65 -1.10 16.60 3.26
N GLU A 66 -1.67 17.78 3.04
CA GLU A 66 -0.93 19.02 2.76
C GLU A 66 0.11 19.37 3.85
N SER A 67 -0.20 19.09 5.10
CA SER A 67 0.72 19.32 6.24
C SER A 67 1.37 18.04 6.76
N PHE A 68 1.19 16.91 6.08
CA PHE A 68 1.75 15.64 6.54
C PHE A 68 3.21 15.51 6.17
N VAL A 69 4.03 15.21 7.16
CA VAL A 69 5.45 14.86 7.01
C VAL A 69 5.67 13.45 7.53
N GLY A 70 6.15 12.55 6.68
CA GLY A 70 6.38 11.18 7.12
C GLY A 70 6.12 10.11 6.06
N THR A 71 5.76 8.94 6.51
CA THR A 71 5.59 7.76 5.66
C THR A 71 4.12 7.42 5.46
N ILE A 72 3.71 7.19 4.21
CA ILE A 72 2.41 6.60 3.87
C ILE A 72 2.58 5.19 3.33
N GLN A 73 1.78 4.26 3.84
CA GLN A 73 1.67 2.92 3.28
C GLN A 73 0.42 2.81 2.41
N THR A 74 0.61 2.46 1.13
CA THR A 74 -0.46 2.42 0.13
C THR A 74 -0.35 1.16 -0.73
N ASP A 75 -1.32 0.95 -1.60
CA ASP A 75 -1.16 0.04 -2.72
C ASP A 75 -0.31 0.66 -3.86
N ALA A 76 -0.25 -0.02 -5.01
CA ALA A 76 0.51 0.46 -6.18
C ALA A 76 -0.30 1.40 -7.08
N TYR A 77 -1.41 1.97 -6.63
CA TYR A 77 -2.20 2.87 -7.45
C TYR A 77 -1.41 4.14 -7.81
N GLU A 78 -1.49 4.52 -9.08
CA GLU A 78 -0.67 5.59 -9.67
C GLU A 78 -0.84 6.96 -8.99
N VAL A 79 -2.01 7.22 -8.42
CA VAL A 79 -2.33 8.44 -7.68
C VAL A 79 -1.37 8.66 -6.52
N TYR A 80 -1.04 7.61 -5.78
CA TYR A 80 -0.09 7.70 -4.66
C TYR A 80 1.35 7.97 -5.14
N GLN A 81 1.74 7.45 -6.32
CA GLN A 81 3.05 7.77 -6.90
C GLN A 81 3.15 9.24 -7.31
N SER A 82 2.04 9.83 -7.76
CA SER A 82 2.00 11.24 -8.12
C SER A 82 2.10 12.18 -6.91
N LEU A 83 1.65 11.72 -5.74
CA LEU A 83 1.81 12.43 -4.48
C LEU A 83 3.29 12.49 -4.07
N GLU A 84 3.95 11.34 -3.95
CA GLU A 84 5.37 11.21 -3.58
C GLU A 84 6.31 12.07 -4.45
N ARG A 85 6.04 12.16 -5.75
CA ARG A 85 6.85 12.96 -6.67
C ARG A 85 6.74 14.47 -6.49
N LYS A 86 5.70 14.96 -5.84
CA LYS A 86 5.40 16.39 -5.69
C LYS A 86 5.60 16.91 -4.28
N GLU A 87 5.43 16.04 -3.29
CA GLU A 87 5.51 16.36 -1.87
C GLU A 87 6.79 15.73 -1.31
N ALA A 88 7.86 16.52 -1.22
CA ALA A 88 9.20 16.05 -0.80
C ALA A 88 9.23 15.46 0.63
N ASP A 89 8.25 15.82 1.45
CA ASP A 89 8.19 15.40 2.85
C ASP A 89 7.42 14.09 3.06
N ILE A 90 6.86 13.53 1.98
CA ILE A 90 6.09 12.27 2.03
C ILE A 90 6.89 11.13 1.41
N GLN A 91 7.28 10.17 2.23
CA GLN A 91 7.84 8.90 1.79
C GLN A 91 6.72 7.86 1.63
N ARG A 92 6.67 7.18 0.49
CA ARG A 92 5.69 6.13 0.23
C ARG A 92 6.30 4.74 0.34
N ILE A 93 5.61 3.85 1.05
CA ILE A 93 5.91 2.41 1.07
C ILE A 93 4.73 1.59 0.56
N GLY A 94 5.03 0.44 -0.04
CA GLY A 94 4.01 -0.46 -0.55
C GLY A 94 3.38 -1.34 0.52
N CYS A 95 2.15 -1.74 0.32
CA CYS A 95 1.43 -2.65 1.21
C CYS A 95 1.63 -4.12 0.78
N LEU A 96 2.30 -4.93 1.61
CA LEU A 96 2.52 -6.35 1.33
C LEU A 96 1.21 -7.15 1.17
N ALA A 97 0.15 -6.78 1.88
CA ALA A 97 -1.14 -7.43 1.74
C ALA A 97 -1.74 -7.26 0.33
N HIS A 98 -1.59 -6.06 -0.27
CA HIS A 98 -1.98 -5.81 -1.65
C HIS A 98 -1.11 -6.57 -2.65
N VAL A 99 0.21 -6.57 -2.45
CA VAL A 99 1.14 -7.37 -3.26
C VAL A 99 0.74 -8.84 -3.26
N ARG A 100 0.52 -9.43 -2.08
CA ARG A 100 0.06 -10.81 -1.96
C ARG A 100 -1.27 -11.05 -2.67
N ARG A 101 -2.22 -10.12 -2.56
CA ARG A 101 -3.53 -10.20 -3.24
C ARG A 101 -3.38 -10.20 -4.75
N TYR A 102 -2.47 -9.42 -5.32
CA TYR A 102 -2.17 -9.42 -6.74
C TYR A 102 -1.62 -10.77 -7.20
N PHE A 103 -0.71 -11.38 -6.45
CA PHE A 103 -0.21 -12.73 -6.78
C PHE A 103 -1.28 -13.80 -6.65
N LEU A 104 -2.19 -13.71 -5.69
CA LEU A 104 -3.35 -14.61 -5.62
C LEU A 104 -4.24 -14.52 -6.87
N LYS A 105 -4.44 -13.32 -7.40
CA LYS A 105 -5.18 -13.15 -8.67
C LYS A 105 -4.41 -13.67 -9.88
N ALA A 106 -3.09 -13.56 -9.86
CA ALA A 106 -2.20 -14.00 -10.93
C ALA A 106 -1.98 -15.52 -10.99
N VAL A 107 -2.46 -16.30 -10.03
CA VAL A 107 -2.33 -17.78 -10.01
C VAL A 107 -2.82 -18.44 -11.30
N ARG A 108 -3.86 -17.89 -11.93
CA ARG A 108 -4.42 -18.44 -13.18
C ARG A 108 -3.56 -18.14 -14.41
N GLU A 109 -2.70 -17.14 -14.36
CA GLU A 109 -1.87 -16.67 -15.48
C GLU A 109 -0.47 -17.29 -15.43
N ASN A 110 0.14 -17.33 -14.25
CA ASN A 110 1.46 -17.92 -14.03
C ASN A 110 1.53 -18.56 -12.64
N LEU A 111 1.02 -19.78 -12.54
CA LEU A 111 0.94 -20.51 -11.28
C LEU A 111 2.30 -20.67 -10.56
N PRO A 112 3.42 -21.10 -11.22
CA PRO A 112 4.68 -21.28 -10.53
C PRO A 112 5.23 -20.00 -9.90
N ALA A 113 5.23 -18.89 -10.65
CA ALA A 113 5.69 -17.60 -10.14
C ALA A 113 4.78 -17.09 -9.02
N ALA A 114 3.47 -17.11 -9.21
CA ALA A 114 2.52 -16.63 -8.22
C ALA A 114 2.62 -17.40 -6.90
N VAL A 115 2.68 -18.73 -6.95
CA VAL A 115 2.83 -19.58 -5.75
C VAL A 115 4.14 -19.30 -5.04
N TRP A 116 5.23 -19.11 -5.78
CA TRP A 116 6.52 -18.77 -5.20
C TRP A 116 6.48 -17.43 -4.43
N PHE A 117 5.94 -16.36 -5.02
CA PHE A 117 5.80 -15.07 -4.35
C PHE A 117 4.87 -15.12 -3.13
N ILE A 118 3.79 -15.88 -3.20
CA ILE A 118 2.91 -16.12 -2.06
C ILE A 118 3.66 -16.82 -0.94
N ALA A 119 4.50 -17.81 -1.26
CA ALA A 119 5.32 -18.53 -0.28
C ALA A 119 6.34 -17.58 0.40
N GLN A 120 7.05 -16.73 -0.36
CA GLN A 120 7.94 -15.72 0.19
C GLN A 120 7.20 -14.73 1.11
N SER A 121 6.04 -14.26 0.69
CA SER A 121 5.20 -13.38 1.53
C SER A 121 4.84 -14.05 2.87
N ARG A 122 4.59 -15.37 2.88
CA ARG A 122 4.33 -16.12 4.12
C ARG A 122 5.53 -16.12 5.08
N LEU A 123 6.76 -16.12 4.56
CA LEU A 123 7.96 -16.03 5.40
C LEU A 123 8.00 -14.66 6.11
N LEU A 124 7.73 -13.57 5.40
CA LEU A 124 7.64 -12.24 6.00
C LEU A 124 6.53 -12.16 7.07
N TYR A 125 5.35 -12.69 6.79
CA TYR A 125 4.27 -12.75 7.80
C TYR A 125 4.62 -13.62 9.01
N ARG A 126 5.42 -14.67 8.82
CA ARG A 126 5.92 -15.49 9.93
C ARG A 126 6.80 -14.67 10.86
N ILE A 127 7.76 -13.91 10.30
CA ILE A 127 8.60 -12.99 11.08
C ILE A 127 7.71 -12.04 11.90
N GLU A 128 6.72 -11.38 11.28
CA GLU A 128 5.83 -10.44 11.97
C GLU A 128 5.03 -11.11 13.10
N ASN A 129 4.61 -12.36 12.91
CA ASN A 129 3.92 -13.11 13.95
C ASN A 129 4.84 -13.46 15.14
N GLU A 130 6.08 -13.85 14.85
CA GLU A 130 7.08 -14.21 15.89
C GLU A 130 7.49 -13.00 16.73
N ILE A 131 7.50 -11.80 16.15
CA ILE A 131 7.92 -10.58 16.83
C ILE A 131 6.75 -9.73 17.36
N ARG A 132 5.52 -10.22 17.25
CA ARG A 132 4.31 -9.44 17.56
C ARG A 132 4.33 -8.81 18.94
N ASP A 133 4.77 -9.57 19.94
CA ASP A 133 4.72 -9.19 21.35
C ASP A 133 6.00 -8.56 21.86
N LEU A 134 6.99 -8.34 20.96
CA LEU A 134 8.23 -7.67 21.28
C LEU A 134 8.06 -6.14 21.29
N SER A 135 8.97 -5.45 21.98
CA SER A 135 9.04 -3.98 21.95
C SER A 135 9.29 -3.47 20.52
N PRO A 136 8.93 -2.20 20.21
CA PRO A 136 9.17 -1.61 18.89
C PRO A 136 10.64 -1.72 18.43
N ARG A 137 11.60 -1.52 19.36
CA ARG A 137 13.03 -1.62 19.08
C ARG A 137 13.43 -3.06 18.72
N GLU A 138 13.03 -4.03 19.51
CA GLU A 138 13.34 -5.45 19.25
C GLU A 138 12.71 -5.92 17.94
N ARG A 139 11.48 -5.48 17.65
CA ARG A 139 10.82 -5.75 16.36
C ARG A 139 11.62 -5.21 15.19
N TYR A 140 12.12 -3.97 15.30
CA TYR A 140 12.97 -3.36 14.29
C TYR A 140 14.25 -4.16 14.07
N GLU A 141 14.98 -4.48 15.15
CA GLU A 141 16.23 -5.25 15.08
C GLU A 141 16.01 -6.65 14.45
N ARG A 142 14.94 -7.33 14.80
CA ARG A 142 14.57 -8.63 14.21
C ARG A 142 14.24 -8.54 12.73
N ARG A 143 13.50 -7.52 12.33
CA ARG A 143 13.22 -7.26 10.91
C ARG A 143 14.49 -7.04 10.11
N LEU A 144 15.41 -6.23 10.61
CA LEU A 144 16.71 -5.99 9.95
C LEU A 144 17.54 -7.27 9.78
N GLN A 145 17.45 -8.20 10.70
CA GLN A 145 18.19 -9.46 10.62
C GLN A 145 17.58 -10.46 9.65
N GLN A 146 16.26 -10.53 9.54
CA GLN A 146 15.57 -11.64 8.90
C GLN A 146 14.88 -11.28 7.58
N ALA A 147 14.34 -10.08 7.45
CA ALA A 147 13.55 -9.70 6.29
C ALA A 147 14.35 -9.32 5.03
N PRO A 148 15.53 -8.69 5.10
CA PRO A 148 16.24 -8.19 3.92
C PRO A 148 16.53 -9.27 2.88
N ALA A 149 17.05 -10.41 3.29
CA ALA A 149 17.37 -11.52 2.38
C ALA A 149 16.14 -12.04 1.62
N ILE A 150 14.97 -12.06 2.27
CA ILE A 150 13.71 -12.45 1.63
C ILE A 150 13.32 -11.41 0.60
N TRP A 151 13.40 -10.12 0.96
CA TRP A 151 13.08 -9.02 0.05
C TRP A 151 14.00 -8.95 -1.17
N GLU A 152 15.31 -9.11 -0.97
CA GLU A 152 16.30 -9.15 -2.06
C GLU A 152 16.01 -10.28 -3.04
N THR A 153 15.71 -11.48 -2.51
CA THR A 153 15.34 -12.63 -3.33
C THR A 153 14.05 -12.39 -4.11
N MET A 154 13.03 -11.81 -3.46
CA MET A 154 11.78 -11.45 -4.12
C MET A 154 12.00 -10.40 -5.20
N LYS A 155 12.83 -9.39 -4.92
CA LYS A 155 13.16 -8.33 -5.89
C LYS A 155 13.89 -8.90 -7.10
N ALA A 156 14.93 -9.68 -6.91
CA ALA A 156 15.68 -10.31 -7.99
C ALA A 156 14.75 -11.13 -8.90
N ARG A 157 13.88 -11.95 -8.30
CA ARG A 157 12.90 -12.74 -9.05
C ARG A 157 11.88 -11.88 -9.80
N ALA A 158 11.44 -10.77 -9.21
CA ALA A 158 10.55 -9.84 -9.88
C ALA A 158 11.23 -9.17 -11.08
N ASP A 159 12.50 -8.81 -10.95
CA ASP A 159 13.28 -8.20 -12.03
C ASP A 159 13.52 -9.18 -13.20
N GLU A 160 13.77 -10.46 -12.92
CA GLU A 160 13.86 -11.52 -13.94
C GLU A 160 12.56 -11.71 -14.74
N LEU A 161 11.41 -11.52 -14.08
CA LEU A 161 10.10 -11.71 -14.69
C LEU A 161 9.58 -10.46 -15.40
N LYS A 162 10.29 -9.32 -15.32
CA LYS A 162 9.91 -8.12 -16.06
C LYS A 162 10.00 -8.37 -17.55
N PRO A 163 8.91 -8.18 -18.30
CA PRO A 163 8.97 -8.26 -19.75
C PRO A 163 9.76 -7.08 -20.31
N GLU A 164 10.59 -7.35 -21.31
CA GLU A 164 11.46 -6.34 -21.94
C GLU A 164 10.70 -5.20 -22.62
N LYS A 165 9.47 -5.44 -23.05
CA LYS A 165 8.56 -4.42 -23.63
C LYS A 165 7.13 -4.79 -23.34
N THR A 166 6.35 -3.92 -22.72
CA THR A 166 4.91 -4.11 -22.56
C THR A 166 4.09 -2.89 -22.86
N THR A 167 3.11 -3.08 -23.69
CA THR A 167 2.01 -2.14 -23.94
C THR A 167 0.84 -2.31 -22.97
N GLU A 168 0.75 -3.45 -22.28
CA GLU A 168 -0.34 -3.73 -21.33
C GLU A 168 0.17 -4.35 -20.02
N TRP A 169 -0.28 -3.81 -18.90
CA TRP A 169 0.04 -4.33 -17.58
C TRP A 169 -0.91 -5.47 -17.18
N THR A 170 -0.40 -6.69 -17.14
CA THR A 170 -1.12 -7.83 -16.57
C THR A 170 -1.11 -7.79 -15.03
N ALA A 171 -1.93 -8.63 -14.38
CA ALA A 171 -1.95 -8.71 -12.91
C ALA A 171 -0.60 -9.06 -12.29
N PRO A 172 0.22 -10.01 -12.83
CA PRO A 172 1.58 -10.27 -12.36
C PRO A 172 2.49 -9.04 -12.43
N MET A 173 2.39 -8.25 -13.49
CA MET A 173 3.22 -7.05 -13.68
C MET A 173 2.88 -5.95 -12.68
N ARG A 174 1.59 -5.77 -12.35
CA ARG A 174 1.17 -4.85 -11.30
C ARG A 174 1.72 -5.28 -9.94
N ALA A 175 1.72 -6.58 -9.65
CA ALA A 175 2.31 -7.13 -8.44
C ALA A 175 3.82 -6.86 -8.35
N GLN A 176 4.56 -7.02 -9.46
CA GLN A 176 6.00 -6.73 -9.55
C GLN A 176 6.30 -5.25 -9.28
N ALA A 177 5.56 -4.32 -9.90
CA ALA A 177 5.73 -2.89 -9.69
C ALA A 177 5.48 -2.50 -8.22
N SER A 178 4.43 -3.06 -7.60
CA SER A 178 4.14 -2.86 -6.19
C SER A 178 5.27 -3.38 -5.28
N MET A 179 5.87 -4.53 -5.61
CA MET A 179 6.97 -5.11 -4.84
C MET A 179 8.23 -4.25 -4.89
N ALA A 180 8.62 -3.76 -6.06
CA ALA A 180 9.80 -2.90 -6.20
C ALA A 180 9.70 -1.67 -5.29
N THR A 181 8.50 -1.08 -5.18
CA THR A 181 8.23 0.04 -4.29
C THR A 181 8.25 -0.38 -2.82
N THR A 182 7.66 -1.52 -2.48
CA THR A 182 7.62 -2.03 -1.10
C THR A 182 9.02 -2.37 -0.57
N ALA A 183 9.86 -3.03 -1.39
CA ALA A 183 11.22 -3.37 -1.01
C ALA A 183 12.08 -2.13 -0.73
N SER A 184 11.97 -1.09 -1.55
CA SER A 184 12.71 0.17 -1.38
C SER A 184 12.31 0.91 -0.10
N GLY A 185 11.04 0.85 0.31
CA GLY A 185 10.55 1.54 1.51
C GLY A 185 10.84 0.82 2.83
N ILE A 186 10.96 -0.52 2.82
CA ILE A 186 11.18 -1.30 4.05
C ILE A 186 12.66 -1.35 4.45
N ILE A 187 13.57 -1.28 3.49
CA ILE A 187 15.03 -1.27 3.75
C ILE A 187 15.50 0.09 4.27
N GLY A 188 14.75 1.17 4.02
CA GLY A 188 15.05 2.53 4.46
C GLY A 188 14.51 2.91 5.85
N MET A 189 13.84 2.04 6.56
CA MET A 189 13.36 2.18 7.94
C MET A 189 14.19 1.30 8.87
#